data_5f78dd8e97bcd6cb654c7049bfc72835
#
_entry.id   5f78dd8e97bcd6cb654c7049bfc72835
#
_cell.length_a   1.000
_cell.length_b   1.000
_cell.length_c   1.000
_cell.angle_alpha   90.00
_cell.angle_beta   90.00
_cell.angle_gamma   90.00
#
_symmetry.space_group_name_H-M   'P 1'
#
loop_
_entity.id
_entity.type
_entity.pdbx_description
1 polymer ?
#
loop_
_entity_poly.entity_id
_entity_poly.type
_entity_poly.pdbx_seq_one_letter_code
_entity_poly.pdbx_strand_id
1 'polypeptide(L)'
;LLPNKQIDADQEIEQEVEANETSASKQIVSAVILLCVVLTMAIGIPGVSLEMAAIIGAIVAVLTGCLTEKQAYASIDWVTIFLFAGMMPVSTAMDKTGAGKMIAEWTVSLMGGSPSPLVVTAILFILSCGLTQFMSNTASAALLCPIGIAISQQLGADPKAVLMAIAVAASCAFASPVGTPPNTLVLGPGGYKFMDYVKAGTGLVIVSFIVSLVVIPIVWPFFPGN
;
A
#
# COMPACT_ATOMS: atom_id res chain seq x y z
N LEU A 1 18.13 -7.08 -33.15
CA LEU A 1 17.29 -8.04 -32.42
C LEU A 1 18.15 -8.62 -31.31
N LEU A 2 18.16 -7.95 -30.16
CA LEU A 2 18.77 -8.48 -28.92
C LEU A 2 17.78 -9.48 -28.32
N PRO A 3 18.19 -10.69 -27.94
CA PRO A 3 17.33 -11.62 -27.22
C PRO A 3 16.90 -10.96 -25.90
N ASN A 4 15.63 -11.09 -25.61
CA ASN A 4 15.00 -10.45 -24.45
C ASN A 4 15.38 -11.23 -23.19
N LYS A 5 16.57 -10.95 -22.68
CA LYS A 5 17.17 -11.62 -21.51
C LYS A 5 16.29 -11.63 -20.24
N GLN A 6 15.30 -10.74 -20.17
CA GLN A 6 14.34 -10.70 -19.06
C GLN A 6 13.26 -11.78 -19.22
N ILE A 7 12.75 -12.00 -20.44
CA ILE A 7 11.73 -13.03 -20.68
C ILE A 7 12.33 -14.43 -20.46
N ASP A 8 13.59 -14.63 -20.88
CA ASP A 8 14.27 -15.91 -20.67
C ASP A 8 14.54 -16.17 -19.17
N ALA A 9 14.90 -15.13 -18.40
CA ALA A 9 15.10 -15.24 -16.95
C ALA A 9 13.79 -15.50 -16.17
N ASP A 10 12.70 -14.87 -16.60
CA ASP A 10 11.39 -15.09 -15.97
C ASP A 10 10.85 -16.49 -16.30
N GLN A 11 11.09 -16.99 -17.51
CA GLN A 11 10.72 -18.36 -17.90
C GLN A 11 11.61 -19.43 -17.24
N GLU A 12 12.89 -19.16 -17.02
CA GLU A 12 13.75 -20.04 -16.23
C GLU A 12 13.31 -20.10 -14.75
N ILE A 13 12.89 -18.98 -14.17
CA ILE A 13 12.36 -18.92 -12.81
C ILE A 13 11.02 -19.66 -12.71
N GLU A 14 10.11 -19.50 -13.68
CA GLU A 14 8.84 -20.24 -13.72
C GLU A 14 9.08 -21.76 -13.88
N GLN A 15 10.02 -22.18 -14.71
CA GLN A 15 10.37 -23.60 -14.89
C GLN A 15 11.08 -24.19 -13.66
N GLU A 16 11.92 -23.43 -12.96
CA GLU A 16 12.50 -23.85 -11.67
C GLU A 16 11.44 -23.95 -10.55
N VAL A 17 10.40 -23.11 -10.60
CA VAL A 17 9.27 -23.17 -9.66
C VAL A 17 8.38 -24.39 -9.94
N GLU A 18 8.11 -24.73 -11.22
CA GLU A 18 7.35 -25.92 -11.60
C GLU A 18 8.13 -27.25 -11.40
N ALA A 19 9.44 -27.23 -11.62
CA ALA A 19 10.30 -28.41 -11.44
C ALA A 19 10.56 -28.78 -9.97
N ASN A 20 10.31 -27.87 -9.05
CA ASN A 20 10.38 -28.15 -7.62
C ASN A 20 9.00 -28.66 -7.18
N GLU A 21 8.68 -29.95 -7.45
CA GLU A 21 7.57 -30.62 -6.79
C GLU A 21 7.70 -30.38 -5.29
N THR A 22 6.94 -29.40 -4.81
CA THR A 22 7.01 -28.97 -3.41
C THR A 22 6.57 -30.15 -2.56
N SER A 23 7.52 -30.83 -1.97
CA SER A 23 7.22 -31.93 -1.05
C SER A 23 6.15 -31.47 -0.06
N ALA A 24 5.13 -32.29 0.16
CA ALA A 24 4.04 -31.97 1.10
C ALA A 24 4.58 -31.51 2.47
N SER A 25 5.75 -31.98 2.86
CA SER A 25 6.46 -31.53 4.06
C SER A 25 6.84 -30.05 4.02
N LYS A 26 7.33 -29.55 2.89
CA LYS A 26 7.72 -28.13 2.73
C LYS A 26 6.48 -27.22 2.73
N GLN A 27 5.38 -27.66 2.13
CA GLN A 27 4.12 -26.92 2.15
C GLN A 27 3.59 -26.76 3.58
N ILE A 28 3.61 -27.84 4.37
CA ILE A 28 3.19 -27.81 5.77
C ILE A 28 4.11 -26.89 6.58
N VAL A 29 5.43 -27.00 6.42
CA VAL A 29 6.40 -26.15 7.14
C VAL A 29 6.19 -24.68 6.79
N SER A 30 6.02 -24.32 5.52
CA SER A 30 5.78 -22.93 5.11
C SER A 30 4.45 -22.39 5.67
N ALA A 31 3.38 -23.22 5.69
CA ALA A 31 2.11 -22.83 6.27
C ALA A 31 2.22 -22.61 7.79
N VAL A 32 2.97 -23.45 8.50
CA VAL A 32 3.23 -23.29 9.94
C VAL A 32 4.03 -22.03 10.22
N ILE A 33 5.08 -21.75 9.44
CA ILE A 33 5.88 -20.51 9.57
C ILE A 33 4.98 -19.29 9.38
N LEU A 34 4.16 -19.27 8.31
CA LEU A 34 3.25 -18.17 8.05
C LEU A 34 2.25 -17.98 9.20
N LEU A 35 1.66 -19.06 9.68
CA LEU A 35 0.72 -19.02 10.80
C LEU A 35 1.40 -18.48 12.07
N CYS A 36 2.61 -18.94 12.40
CA CYS A 36 3.37 -18.42 13.54
C CYS A 36 3.68 -16.93 13.42
N VAL A 37 4.09 -16.45 12.24
CA VAL A 37 4.33 -15.02 11.99
C VAL A 37 3.05 -14.22 12.20
N VAL A 38 1.93 -14.64 11.59
CA VAL A 38 0.63 -13.94 11.71
C VAL A 38 0.15 -13.94 13.16
N LEU A 39 0.27 -15.05 13.89
CA LEU A 39 -0.10 -15.11 15.31
C LEU A 39 0.79 -14.21 16.16
N THR A 40 2.09 -14.20 15.92
CA THR A 40 3.04 -13.30 16.63
C THR A 40 2.67 -11.84 16.43
N MET A 41 2.33 -11.46 15.18
CA MET A 41 1.89 -10.11 14.85
C MET A 41 0.54 -9.76 15.50
N ALA A 42 -0.40 -10.72 15.53
CA ALA A 42 -1.74 -10.51 16.08
C ALA A 42 -1.75 -10.39 17.60
N ILE A 43 -0.93 -11.19 18.30
CA ILE A 43 -0.84 -11.20 19.77
C ILE A 43 -0.07 -9.96 20.28
N GLY A 44 0.84 -9.40 19.47
CA GLY A 44 1.61 -8.22 19.87
C GLY A 44 2.56 -8.50 21.03
N ILE A 45 3.50 -9.45 20.83
CA ILE A 45 4.45 -9.85 21.88
C ILE A 45 5.32 -8.65 22.27
N PRO A 46 5.39 -8.26 23.58
CA PRO A 46 6.24 -7.18 24.03
C PRO A 46 7.70 -7.40 23.61
N GLY A 47 8.30 -6.40 22.96
CA GLY A 47 9.68 -6.44 22.47
C GLY A 47 9.88 -7.03 21.06
N VAL A 48 8.81 -7.52 20.42
CA VAL A 48 8.87 -7.98 19.02
C VAL A 48 8.01 -7.04 18.15
N SER A 49 8.66 -6.23 17.33
CA SER A 49 7.94 -5.39 16.37
C SER A 49 7.39 -6.25 15.20
N LEU A 50 6.39 -5.71 14.49
CA LEU A 50 5.79 -6.39 13.33
C LEU A 50 6.86 -6.72 12.27
N GLU A 51 7.79 -5.80 12.05
CA GLU A 51 8.88 -5.95 11.09
C GLU A 51 9.85 -7.05 11.53
N MET A 52 10.18 -7.13 12.83
CA MET A 52 11.02 -8.20 13.36
C MET A 52 10.38 -9.57 13.18
N ALA A 53 9.09 -9.70 13.46
CA ALA A 53 8.36 -10.96 13.25
C ALA A 53 8.40 -11.39 11.78
N ALA A 54 8.17 -10.47 10.84
CA ALA A 54 8.23 -10.74 9.41
C ALA A 54 9.63 -11.16 8.95
N ILE A 55 10.68 -10.44 9.37
CA ILE A 55 12.06 -10.75 9.00
C ILE A 55 12.48 -12.12 9.56
N ILE A 56 12.17 -12.41 10.83
CA ILE A 56 12.47 -13.72 11.44
C ILE A 56 11.76 -14.83 10.66
N GLY A 57 10.48 -14.64 10.32
CA GLY A 57 9.72 -15.60 9.51
C GLY A 57 10.35 -15.88 8.15
N ALA A 58 10.79 -14.84 7.45
CA ALA A 58 11.48 -14.95 6.16
C ALA A 58 12.81 -15.72 6.30
N ILE A 59 13.61 -15.41 7.32
CA ILE A 59 14.89 -16.11 7.60
C ILE A 59 14.60 -17.60 7.89
N VAL A 60 13.61 -17.92 8.72
CA VAL A 60 13.25 -19.29 9.04
C VAL A 60 12.78 -20.04 7.78
N ALA A 61 12.04 -19.41 6.87
CA ALA A 61 11.60 -20.00 5.61
C ALA A 61 12.79 -20.40 4.70
N VAL A 62 13.85 -19.57 4.69
CA VAL A 62 15.09 -19.89 3.95
C VAL A 62 15.88 -20.98 4.65
N LEU A 63 16.06 -20.91 5.98
CA LEU A 63 16.83 -21.90 6.76
C LEU A 63 16.18 -23.29 6.74
N THR A 64 14.86 -23.37 6.68
CA THR A 64 14.12 -24.64 6.57
C THR A 64 14.10 -25.21 5.15
N GLY A 65 14.67 -24.48 4.18
CA GLY A 65 14.70 -24.89 2.77
C GLY A 65 13.34 -24.84 2.08
N CYS A 66 12.36 -24.10 2.64
CA CYS A 66 11.09 -23.81 1.97
C CYS A 66 11.29 -22.88 0.77
N LEU A 67 12.26 -21.97 0.86
CA LEU A 67 12.70 -21.05 -0.20
C LEU A 67 14.22 -21.12 -0.33
N THR A 68 14.70 -21.02 -1.55
CA THR A 68 16.12 -20.77 -1.78
C THR A 68 16.42 -19.29 -1.57
N GLU A 69 17.68 -18.96 -1.27
CA GLU A 69 18.13 -17.58 -1.13
C GLU A 69 17.77 -16.74 -2.37
N LYS A 70 18.02 -17.28 -3.58
CA LYS A 70 17.70 -16.63 -4.85
C LYS A 70 16.19 -16.32 -4.99
N GLN A 71 15.32 -17.26 -4.62
CA GLN A 71 13.87 -17.06 -4.63
C GLN A 71 13.43 -16.02 -3.60
N ALA A 72 14.01 -16.03 -2.40
CA ALA A 72 13.73 -15.03 -1.37
C ALA A 72 14.07 -13.62 -1.85
N TYR A 73 15.26 -13.42 -2.44
CA TYR A 73 15.65 -12.12 -3.02
C TYR A 73 14.79 -11.70 -4.20
N ALA A 74 14.38 -12.63 -5.06
CA ALA A 74 13.50 -12.35 -6.20
C ALA A 74 12.07 -11.97 -5.76
N SER A 75 11.63 -12.44 -4.61
CA SER A 75 10.31 -12.10 -4.04
C SER A 75 10.26 -10.72 -3.38
N ILE A 76 11.41 -10.04 -3.22
CA ILE A 76 11.45 -8.69 -2.65
C ILE A 76 11.01 -7.67 -3.71
N ASP A 77 9.98 -6.89 -3.39
CA ASP A 77 9.60 -5.74 -4.22
C ASP A 77 10.57 -4.57 -3.99
N TRP A 78 11.67 -4.61 -4.70
CA TRP A 78 12.72 -3.58 -4.66
C TRP A 78 12.20 -2.20 -5.06
N VAL A 79 11.22 -2.13 -5.97
CA VAL A 79 10.62 -0.86 -6.40
C VAL A 79 9.96 -0.17 -5.22
N THR A 80 9.17 -0.91 -4.45
CA THR A 80 8.55 -0.40 -3.22
C THR A 80 9.60 0.05 -2.19
N ILE A 81 10.64 -0.75 -1.97
CA ILE A 81 11.70 -0.40 -1.00
C ILE A 81 12.40 0.90 -1.40
N PHE A 82 12.84 1.03 -2.66
CA PHE A 82 13.52 2.24 -3.14
C PHE A 82 12.59 3.45 -3.17
N LEU A 83 11.30 3.26 -3.48
CA LEU A 83 10.32 4.33 -3.43
C LEU A 83 10.20 4.92 -2.01
N PHE A 84 10.00 4.07 -1.01
CA PHE A 84 9.92 4.55 0.38
C PHE A 84 11.24 5.13 0.88
N ALA A 85 12.36 4.47 0.58
CA ALA A 85 13.67 4.97 0.95
C ALA A 85 13.98 6.36 0.34
N GLY A 86 13.50 6.62 -0.89
CA GLY A 86 13.62 7.92 -1.53
C GLY A 86 12.63 8.97 -1.01
N MET A 87 11.42 8.55 -0.65
CA MET A 87 10.39 9.49 -0.15
C MET A 87 10.63 9.96 1.29
N MET A 88 11.27 9.16 2.14
CA MET A 88 11.60 9.58 3.51
C MET A 88 12.50 10.82 3.58
N PRO A 89 13.62 10.90 2.85
CA PRO A 89 14.43 12.12 2.78
C PRO A 89 13.66 13.32 2.21
N VAL A 90 12.78 13.11 1.21
CA VAL A 90 11.94 14.19 0.65
C VAL A 90 10.98 14.74 1.70
N SER A 91 10.32 13.87 2.48
CA SER A 91 9.46 14.30 3.58
C SER A 91 10.25 15.12 4.62
N THR A 92 11.45 14.64 5.01
CA THR A 92 12.33 15.36 5.94
C THR A 92 12.80 16.71 5.37
N ALA A 93 13.08 16.77 4.07
CA ALA A 93 13.46 18.02 3.40
C ALA A 93 12.28 19.00 3.37
N MET A 94 11.06 18.54 3.11
CA MET A 94 9.85 19.36 3.13
C MET A 94 9.61 19.98 4.51
N ASP A 95 9.82 19.22 5.58
CA ASP A 95 9.71 19.72 6.96
C ASP A 95 10.79 20.78 7.25
N LYS A 96 12.06 20.47 6.96
CA LYS A 96 13.18 21.38 7.24
C LYS A 96 13.17 22.67 6.43
N THR A 97 12.70 22.63 5.19
CA THR A 97 12.61 23.80 4.30
C THR A 97 11.33 24.60 4.50
N GLY A 98 10.34 24.06 5.22
CA GLY A 98 9.01 24.66 5.33
C GLY A 98 8.16 24.51 4.08
N ALA A 99 8.63 23.78 3.06
CA ALA A 99 7.88 23.57 1.83
C ALA A 99 6.57 22.81 2.09
N GLY A 100 6.57 21.85 3.02
CA GLY A 100 5.37 21.15 3.46
C GLY A 100 4.33 22.11 4.01
N LYS A 101 4.74 23.06 4.88
CA LYS A 101 3.88 24.09 5.44
C LYS A 101 3.31 25.01 4.37
N MET A 102 4.13 25.44 3.42
CA MET A 102 3.70 26.30 2.31
C MET A 102 2.64 25.61 1.44
N ILE A 103 2.85 24.34 1.09
CA ILE A 103 1.88 23.54 0.32
C ILE A 103 0.57 23.40 1.12
N ALA A 104 0.66 23.11 2.41
CA ALA A 104 -0.49 22.98 3.28
C ALA A 104 -1.28 24.30 3.39
N GLU A 105 -0.61 25.44 3.62
CA GLU A 105 -1.23 26.77 3.68
C GLU A 105 -1.92 27.13 2.36
N TRP A 106 -1.28 26.86 1.23
CA TRP A 106 -1.87 27.09 -0.08
C TRP A 106 -3.10 26.21 -0.30
N THR A 107 -3.03 24.93 0.05
CA THR A 107 -4.15 24.00 -0.05
C THR A 107 -5.32 24.44 0.85
N VAL A 108 -5.04 24.79 2.10
CA VAL A 108 -6.04 25.28 3.06
C VAL A 108 -6.68 26.59 2.58
N SER A 109 -5.89 27.50 1.98
CA SER A 109 -6.43 28.75 1.44
C SER A 109 -7.37 28.52 0.26
N LEU A 110 -7.07 27.58 -0.62
CA LEU A 110 -7.95 27.17 -1.73
C LEU A 110 -9.27 26.56 -1.22
N MET A 111 -9.26 25.96 -0.03
CA MET A 111 -10.43 25.33 0.61
C MET A 111 -11.26 26.32 1.46
N GLY A 112 -11.00 27.64 1.37
CA GLY A 112 -11.74 28.67 2.10
C GLY A 112 -11.15 29.05 3.45
N GLY A 113 -9.87 28.74 3.72
CA GLY A 113 -9.07 29.27 4.82
C GLY A 113 -9.13 28.48 6.14
N SER A 114 -10.16 27.69 6.41
CA SER A 114 -10.28 26.86 7.61
C SER A 114 -11.10 25.60 7.32
N PRO A 115 -10.63 24.69 6.44
CA PRO A 115 -11.39 23.48 6.17
C PRO A 115 -11.43 22.60 7.40
N SER A 116 -12.58 21.94 7.62
CA SER A 116 -12.64 20.92 8.67
C SER A 116 -11.70 19.75 8.32
N PRO A 117 -11.10 19.07 9.30
CA PRO A 117 -10.26 17.89 9.04
C PRO A 117 -10.97 16.82 8.22
N LEU A 118 -12.29 16.70 8.35
CA LEU A 118 -13.10 15.77 7.55
C LEU A 118 -13.10 16.13 6.06
N VAL A 119 -13.17 17.42 5.71
CA VAL A 119 -13.11 17.89 4.31
C VAL A 119 -11.75 17.60 3.70
N VAL A 120 -10.67 17.85 4.45
CA VAL A 120 -9.31 17.49 4.03
C VAL A 120 -9.18 15.99 3.77
N THR A 121 -9.68 15.18 4.69
CA THR A 121 -9.70 13.72 4.56
C THR A 121 -10.47 13.28 3.30
N ALA A 122 -11.62 13.87 3.04
CA ALA A 122 -12.43 13.58 1.86
C ALA A 122 -11.68 13.91 0.55
N ILE A 123 -11.04 15.07 0.49
CA ILE A 123 -10.30 15.51 -0.71
C ILE A 123 -9.08 14.63 -0.94
N LEU A 124 -8.30 14.33 0.11
CA LEU A 124 -7.13 13.46 -0.01
C LEU A 124 -7.54 12.01 -0.35
N PHE A 125 -8.69 11.54 0.13
CA PHE A 125 -9.25 10.26 -0.28
C PHE A 125 -9.54 10.25 -1.79
N ILE A 126 -10.25 11.25 -2.31
CA ILE A 126 -10.60 11.34 -3.74
C ILE A 126 -9.32 11.42 -4.59
N LEU A 127 -8.35 12.24 -4.19
CA LEU A 127 -7.06 12.36 -4.86
C LEU A 127 -6.30 11.02 -4.88
N SER A 128 -6.19 10.35 -3.74
CA SER A 128 -5.51 9.07 -3.61
C SER A 128 -6.20 8.00 -4.47
N CYS A 129 -7.52 7.93 -4.39
CA CYS A 129 -8.32 7.01 -5.20
C CYS A 129 -8.20 7.29 -6.71
N GLY A 130 -8.14 8.55 -7.12
CA GLY A 130 -7.93 8.95 -8.51
C GLY A 130 -6.55 8.52 -9.02
N LEU A 131 -5.49 8.80 -8.25
CA LEU A 131 -4.13 8.46 -8.61
C LEU A 131 -3.92 6.94 -8.72
N THR A 132 -4.47 6.15 -7.79
CA THR A 132 -4.28 4.69 -7.78
C THR A 132 -4.95 3.99 -8.97
N GLN A 133 -5.82 4.65 -9.73
CA GLN A 133 -6.36 4.07 -10.98
C GLN A 133 -5.29 3.97 -12.08
N PHE A 134 -4.22 4.76 -11.99
CA PHE A 134 -3.18 4.89 -13.03
C PHE A 134 -1.79 4.50 -12.56
N MET A 135 -1.57 4.45 -11.25
CA MET A 135 -0.28 4.12 -10.63
C MET A 135 -0.46 3.11 -9.50
N SER A 136 0.62 2.53 -8.99
CA SER A 136 0.52 1.55 -7.91
C SER A 136 -0.04 2.17 -6.62
N ASN A 137 -0.73 1.35 -5.82
CA ASN A 137 -1.27 1.75 -4.52
C ASN A 137 -0.20 2.35 -3.62
N THR A 138 0.98 1.71 -3.61
CA THR A 138 2.14 2.15 -2.82
C THR A 138 2.65 3.51 -3.24
N ALA A 139 2.77 3.74 -4.57
CA ALA A 139 3.22 5.03 -5.10
C ALA A 139 2.23 6.15 -4.78
N SER A 140 0.92 5.89 -4.91
CA SER A 140 -0.13 6.85 -4.56
C SER A 140 -0.08 7.23 -3.08
N ALA A 141 0.05 6.25 -2.19
CA ALA A 141 0.17 6.49 -0.76
C ALA A 141 1.47 7.25 -0.41
N ALA A 142 2.62 6.83 -0.96
CA ALA A 142 3.91 7.47 -0.70
C ALA A 142 3.92 8.95 -1.12
N LEU A 143 3.25 9.28 -2.22
CA LEU A 143 3.15 10.65 -2.71
C LEU A 143 2.29 11.54 -1.80
N LEU A 144 1.15 11.02 -1.32
CA LEU A 144 0.16 11.82 -0.59
C LEU A 144 0.37 11.83 0.92
N CYS A 145 1.01 10.83 1.51
CA CYS A 145 1.22 10.77 2.96
C CYS A 145 1.99 11.98 3.51
N PRO A 146 3.11 12.45 2.94
CA PRO A 146 3.79 13.65 3.43
C PRO A 146 2.92 14.90 3.39
N ILE A 147 2.10 15.05 2.34
CA ILE A 147 1.17 16.16 2.18
C ILE A 147 0.07 16.09 3.25
N GLY A 148 -0.49 14.88 3.46
CA GLY A 148 -1.49 14.63 4.50
C GLY A 148 -0.99 14.96 5.90
N ILE A 149 0.25 14.59 6.23
CA ILE A 149 0.89 14.93 7.51
C ILE A 149 1.00 16.45 7.67
N ALA A 150 1.54 17.15 6.67
CA ALA A 150 1.75 18.59 6.73
C ALA A 150 0.43 19.36 6.93
N ILE A 151 -0.64 18.99 6.21
CA ILE A 151 -1.95 19.62 6.35
C ILE A 151 -2.55 19.31 7.73
N SER A 152 -2.47 18.07 8.21
CA SER A 152 -3.01 17.68 9.52
C SER A 152 -2.33 18.46 10.65
N GLN A 153 -1.00 18.59 10.61
CA GLN A 153 -0.22 19.35 11.59
C GLN A 153 -0.61 20.82 11.59
N GLN A 154 -0.83 21.43 10.42
CA GLN A 154 -1.28 22.83 10.32
C GLN A 154 -2.67 23.05 10.94
N LEU A 155 -3.56 22.06 10.81
CA LEU A 155 -4.89 22.11 11.41
C LEU A 155 -4.88 21.72 12.91
N GLY A 156 -3.74 21.36 13.49
CA GLY A 156 -3.63 20.85 14.85
C GLY A 156 -4.33 19.51 15.06
N ALA A 157 -4.57 18.76 13.99
CA ALA A 157 -5.23 17.47 14.01
C ALA A 157 -4.23 16.30 14.02
N ASP A 158 -4.62 15.17 14.60
CA ASP A 158 -3.83 13.93 14.51
C ASP A 158 -3.81 13.45 13.05
N PRO A 159 -2.63 13.25 12.45
CA PRO A 159 -2.51 12.83 11.06
C PRO A 159 -3.02 11.41 10.79
N LYS A 160 -3.20 10.57 11.82
CA LYS A 160 -3.58 9.17 11.68
C LYS A 160 -4.84 8.96 10.83
N ALA A 161 -5.89 9.74 11.09
CA ALA A 161 -7.14 9.64 10.34
C ALA A 161 -6.93 9.94 8.84
N VAL A 162 -6.18 11.00 8.54
CA VAL A 162 -5.88 11.38 7.16
C VAL A 162 -5.02 10.35 6.46
N LEU A 163 -3.99 9.83 7.15
CA LEU A 163 -3.11 8.79 6.61
C LEU A 163 -3.87 7.49 6.35
N MET A 164 -4.77 7.09 7.25
CA MET A 164 -5.62 5.93 7.05
C MET A 164 -6.56 6.10 5.86
N ALA A 165 -7.12 7.29 5.67
CA ALA A 165 -7.94 7.59 4.51
C ALA A 165 -7.16 7.51 3.19
N ILE A 166 -5.93 8.03 3.15
CA ILE A 166 -5.04 7.92 2.00
C ILE A 166 -4.71 6.45 1.70
N ALA A 167 -4.38 5.66 2.72
CA ALA A 167 -4.03 4.25 2.56
C ALA A 167 -5.20 3.39 2.06
N VAL A 168 -6.39 3.59 2.63
CA VAL A 168 -7.62 2.92 2.17
C VAL A 168 -7.94 3.32 0.73
N ALA A 169 -7.91 4.62 0.44
CA ALA A 169 -8.18 5.14 -0.90
C ALA A 169 -7.18 4.64 -1.95
N ALA A 170 -5.90 4.56 -1.61
CA ALA A 170 -4.86 4.00 -2.47
C ALA A 170 -5.13 2.52 -2.82
N SER A 171 -5.85 1.81 -1.96
CA SER A 171 -6.25 0.42 -2.21
C SER A 171 -7.55 0.30 -3.03
N CYS A 172 -8.25 1.41 -3.28
CA CYS A 172 -9.53 1.44 -4.02
C CYS A 172 -9.34 1.55 -5.55
N ALA A 173 -8.41 0.80 -6.12
CA ALA A 173 -8.17 0.76 -7.58
C ALA A 173 -9.21 -0.13 -8.30
N PHE A 174 -10.50 0.06 -8.01
CA PHE A 174 -11.57 -0.80 -8.52
C PHE A 174 -12.09 -0.40 -9.90
N ALA A 175 -11.97 0.88 -10.25
CA ALA A 175 -12.54 1.42 -11.48
C ALA A 175 -11.61 1.28 -12.70
N SER A 176 -10.43 0.67 -12.54
CA SER A 176 -9.47 0.44 -13.61
C SER A 176 -8.99 -1.02 -13.63
N PRO A 177 -8.91 -1.65 -14.81
CA PRO A 177 -8.28 -2.97 -14.92
C PRO A 177 -6.75 -2.91 -14.78
N VAL A 178 -6.15 -1.72 -14.90
CA VAL A 178 -4.68 -1.53 -14.88
C VAL A 178 -4.17 -1.18 -13.49
N GLY A 179 -5.04 -0.73 -12.57
CA GLY A 179 -4.66 -0.24 -11.24
C GLY A 179 -4.00 -1.28 -10.33
N THR A 180 -4.38 -2.55 -10.48
CA THR A 180 -3.81 -3.66 -9.69
C THR A 180 -3.67 -4.93 -10.51
N PRO A 181 -2.63 -5.77 -10.25
CA PRO A 181 -2.41 -7.03 -10.96
C PRO A 181 -3.62 -7.97 -10.95
N PRO A 182 -4.37 -8.17 -9.86
CA PRO A 182 -5.56 -9.03 -9.87
C PRO A 182 -6.62 -8.61 -10.89
N ASN A 183 -6.83 -7.30 -11.06
CA ASN A 183 -7.80 -6.77 -12.03
C ASN A 183 -7.37 -7.12 -13.47
N THR A 184 -6.08 -6.97 -13.76
CA THR A 184 -5.52 -7.29 -15.07
C THR A 184 -5.62 -8.79 -15.39
N LEU A 185 -5.34 -9.65 -14.38
CA LEU A 185 -5.39 -11.10 -14.54
C LEU A 185 -6.78 -11.63 -14.92
N VAL A 186 -7.84 -11.06 -14.35
CA VAL A 186 -9.21 -11.52 -14.63
C VAL A 186 -9.84 -10.85 -15.87
N LEU A 187 -9.21 -9.81 -16.42
CA LEU A 187 -9.72 -9.07 -17.58
C LEU A 187 -9.93 -9.98 -18.79
N GLY A 188 -8.89 -10.74 -19.16
CA GLY A 188 -8.92 -11.65 -20.32
C GLY A 188 -9.82 -12.86 -20.12
N PRO A 189 -9.56 -13.73 -19.11
CA PRO A 189 -10.37 -14.93 -18.86
C PRO A 189 -11.83 -14.63 -18.55
N GLY A 190 -12.13 -13.50 -17.91
CA GLY A 190 -13.49 -13.07 -17.60
C GLY A 190 -14.23 -12.41 -18.76
N GLY A 191 -13.55 -12.13 -19.88
CA GLY A 191 -14.14 -11.42 -21.01
C GLY A 191 -14.61 -9.99 -20.69
N TYR A 192 -14.07 -9.38 -19.63
CA TYR A 192 -14.43 -8.04 -19.21
C TYR A 192 -13.85 -6.98 -20.14
N LYS A 193 -14.57 -5.86 -20.25
CA LYS A 193 -14.11 -4.66 -20.94
C LYS A 193 -13.74 -3.59 -19.91
N PHE A 194 -12.91 -2.65 -20.32
CA PHE A 194 -12.52 -1.52 -19.47
C PHE A 194 -13.74 -0.84 -18.81
N MET A 195 -14.82 -0.64 -19.59
CA MET A 195 -16.03 0.02 -19.12
C MET A 195 -16.78 -0.77 -18.03
N ASP A 196 -16.61 -2.08 -17.96
CA ASP A 196 -17.23 -2.91 -16.92
C ASP A 196 -16.59 -2.63 -15.56
N TYR A 197 -15.26 -2.43 -15.54
CA TYR A 197 -14.53 -1.98 -14.36
C TYR A 197 -14.98 -0.58 -13.93
N VAL A 198 -15.09 0.36 -14.87
CA VAL A 198 -15.56 1.71 -14.55
C VAL A 198 -16.95 1.68 -13.92
N LYS A 199 -17.90 0.92 -14.50
CA LYS A 199 -19.27 0.85 -14.00
C LYS A 199 -19.37 0.19 -12.62
N ALA A 200 -18.79 -0.98 -12.46
CA ALA A 200 -18.84 -1.71 -11.20
C ALA A 200 -17.95 -1.05 -10.13
N GLY A 201 -16.73 -0.70 -10.52
CA GLY A 201 -15.72 -0.15 -9.62
C GLY A 201 -16.08 1.23 -9.08
N THR A 202 -16.69 2.11 -9.89
CA THR A 202 -17.11 3.44 -9.41
C THR A 202 -18.14 3.32 -8.28
N GLY A 203 -19.08 2.40 -8.39
CA GLY A 203 -20.03 2.14 -7.30
C GLY A 203 -19.34 1.71 -6.02
N LEU A 204 -18.37 0.80 -6.13
CA LEU A 204 -17.58 0.33 -4.99
C LEU A 204 -16.69 1.43 -4.39
N VAL A 205 -16.09 2.29 -5.23
CA VAL A 205 -15.34 3.47 -4.77
C VAL A 205 -16.23 4.42 -3.97
N ILE A 206 -17.45 4.70 -4.43
CA ILE A 206 -18.39 5.58 -3.72
C ILE A 206 -18.75 4.99 -2.35
N VAL A 207 -19.07 3.69 -2.29
CA VAL A 207 -19.36 3.02 -1.02
C VAL A 207 -18.15 3.08 -0.10
N SER A 208 -16.95 2.76 -0.59
CA SER A 208 -15.71 2.83 0.19
C SER A 208 -15.43 4.24 0.72
N PHE A 209 -15.68 5.26 -0.09
CA PHE A 209 -15.54 6.66 0.29
C PHE A 209 -16.49 7.02 1.44
N ILE A 210 -17.78 6.73 1.31
CA ILE A 210 -18.79 7.05 2.34
C ILE A 210 -18.47 6.31 3.64
N VAL A 211 -18.19 5.01 3.56
CA VAL A 211 -17.84 4.19 4.73
C VAL A 211 -16.58 4.72 5.41
N SER A 212 -15.56 5.07 4.63
CA SER A 212 -14.30 5.60 5.17
C SER A 212 -14.49 6.94 5.89
N LEU A 213 -15.27 7.85 5.33
CA LEU A 213 -15.54 9.15 5.96
C LEU A 213 -16.34 9.04 7.26
N VAL A 214 -17.12 7.97 7.44
CA VAL A 214 -17.85 7.70 8.67
C VAL A 214 -16.99 6.95 9.68
N VAL A 215 -16.36 5.87 9.26
CA VAL A 215 -15.65 4.93 10.17
C VAL A 215 -14.30 5.49 10.63
N ILE A 216 -13.52 6.10 9.72
CA ILE A 216 -12.16 6.55 10.04
C ILE A 216 -12.16 7.55 11.19
N PRO A 217 -12.98 8.62 11.22
CA PRO A 217 -13.01 9.56 12.34
C PRO A 217 -13.48 8.97 13.67
N ILE A 218 -14.26 7.89 13.63
CA ILE A 218 -14.74 7.17 14.82
C ILE A 218 -13.59 6.36 15.43
N VAL A 219 -12.82 5.66 14.60
CA VAL A 219 -11.72 4.79 15.04
C VAL A 219 -10.45 5.61 15.34
N TRP A 220 -10.19 6.62 14.54
CA TRP A 220 -9.06 7.56 14.69
C TRP A 220 -9.58 9.00 14.77
N PRO A 221 -9.93 9.48 15.97
CA PRO A 221 -10.39 10.86 16.13
C PRO A 221 -9.36 11.88 15.69
N PHE A 222 -9.80 12.95 15.03
CA PHE A 222 -8.89 14.03 14.60
C PHE A 222 -8.25 14.77 15.77
N PHE A 223 -8.90 14.79 16.92
CA PHE A 223 -8.43 15.44 18.14
C PHE A 223 -8.51 14.44 19.30
N PRO A 224 -7.54 13.52 19.42
CA PRO A 224 -7.52 12.57 20.54
C PRO A 224 -7.21 13.34 21.84
N GLY A 225 -8.17 13.37 22.75
CA GLY A 225 -7.99 13.96 24.09
C GLY A 225 -8.89 15.15 24.44
N ASN A 226 -9.89 15.45 23.63
CA ASN A 226 -11.02 16.34 24.03
C ASN A 226 -12.22 15.52 24.48
#